data_f4f369d33e3563f23903b3e835d1f9a5
#
_entry.id   f4f369d33e3563f23903b3e835d1f9a5
#
_cell.length_a   1.000
_cell.length_b   1.000
_cell.length_c   1.000
_cell.angle_alpha   90.00
_cell.angle_beta   90.00
_cell.angle_gamma   90.00
#
_symmetry.space_group_name_H-M   'P 1'
#
loop_
_entity.id
_entity.type
_entity.pdbx_description
1 polymer ?
#
loop_
_entity_poly.entity_id
_entity_poly.type
_entity_poly.pdbx_seq_one_letter_code
_entity_poly.pdbx_strand_id
1 'polypeptide(L)'
;MERNELFERCPIPQAVSKLSIPTVIGMLVMVIYNMADTFFVGMTNDVNQVASVTVTMPVFMLLMSLGTIFGVGGASSISRYIGSKKIDKAKTTSSLSFYGSVTISILCMIIALLFMEQILNIMGATENTYNYAKEYLTVLTIGAPFVVLSFSMGQITRAEGLAKEAMIGMLLGTILNIVLDPILILHLKMGVTGASVATVIANIVSVLYYIKLISSKKSILSISSKDLKLDKEIIKSILFIGLPSSLNNLLMSLSSILVNNFAVSYGDMVVASLGIVNRIMLLPIMVLVGLCQGVQPLIGYNYASKNIDRMKNVLKFVATLGTALGIGFAILIYTFGGNMIAMFIKDSEAIKIGSDFIKITIISAPVLGIQFVLNNAFQAMGKAIPSLILSISRQGIIFIPTLFLANAILGLNGIVYAQPIADILTTIMSAILFGITYKKELKQLDIKEEIA
;
A
#
# COMPACT_ATOMS: atom_id res chain seq x y z
N MET A 1 1.44 27.65 -6.59
CA MET A 1 2.82 27.38 -6.17
C MET A 1 3.44 26.52 -7.25
N GLU A 2 4.52 26.98 -7.83
CA GLU A 2 5.22 26.21 -8.86
C GLU A 2 5.82 24.92 -8.25
N ARG A 3 5.90 23.86 -9.03
CA ARG A 3 6.41 22.54 -8.59
C ARG A 3 7.83 22.63 -8.00
N ASN A 4 8.71 23.39 -8.65
CA ASN A 4 10.08 23.59 -8.20
C ASN A 4 10.12 24.31 -6.84
N GLU A 5 9.25 25.29 -6.64
CA GLU A 5 9.12 25.99 -5.37
C GLU A 5 8.72 25.03 -4.23
N LEU A 6 7.79 24.10 -4.49
CA LEU A 6 7.37 23.10 -3.51
C LEU A 6 8.53 22.19 -3.07
N PHE A 7 9.33 21.71 -4.04
CA PHE A 7 10.38 20.74 -3.76
C PHE A 7 11.68 21.37 -3.25
N GLU A 8 12.04 22.58 -3.75
CA GLU A 8 13.33 23.19 -3.45
C GLU A 8 13.28 24.23 -2.32
N ARG A 9 12.25 25.08 -2.27
CA ARG A 9 12.25 26.30 -1.43
C ARG A 9 11.20 26.31 -0.34
N CYS A 10 10.08 25.61 -0.50
CA CYS A 10 9.00 25.60 0.48
C CYS A 10 9.51 25.14 1.86
N PRO A 11 9.10 25.77 2.99
CA PRO A 11 9.41 25.28 4.32
C PRO A 11 9.01 23.81 4.48
N ILE A 12 9.88 22.98 5.10
CA ILE A 12 9.71 21.53 5.19
C ILE A 12 8.34 21.12 5.75
N PRO A 13 7.85 21.69 6.89
CA PRO A 13 6.55 21.33 7.41
C PRO A 13 5.41 21.57 6.43
N GLN A 14 5.49 22.69 5.68
CA GLN A 14 4.49 23.04 4.68
C GLN A 14 4.55 22.14 3.43
N ALA A 15 5.76 21.80 2.96
CA ALA A 15 5.94 20.88 1.85
C ALA A 15 5.43 19.47 2.20
N VAL A 16 5.78 18.97 3.38
CA VAL A 16 5.31 17.69 3.90
C VAL A 16 3.78 17.68 4.03
N SER A 17 3.18 18.70 4.64
CA SER A 17 1.71 18.77 4.80
C SER A 17 0.98 18.78 3.46
N LYS A 18 1.46 19.55 2.47
CA LYS A 18 0.84 19.64 1.14
C LYS A 18 0.88 18.32 0.38
N LEU A 19 1.89 17.49 0.60
CA LEU A 19 2.06 16.21 -0.08
C LEU A 19 1.42 15.06 0.71
N SER A 20 1.57 15.06 2.04
CA SER A 20 1.12 13.95 2.88
C SER A 20 -0.35 14.03 3.26
N ILE A 21 -0.90 15.19 3.58
CA ILE A 21 -2.32 15.29 3.99
C ILE A 21 -3.26 14.72 2.92
N PRO A 22 -3.15 15.11 1.62
CA PRO A 22 -3.99 14.49 0.60
C PRO A 22 -3.80 12.98 0.51
N THR A 23 -2.55 12.50 0.63
CA THR A 23 -2.25 11.07 0.55
C THR A 23 -2.83 10.30 1.74
N VAL A 24 -2.72 10.83 2.95
CA VAL A 24 -3.33 10.27 4.16
C VAL A 24 -4.86 10.22 4.05
N ILE A 25 -5.49 11.32 3.61
CA ILE A 25 -6.94 11.34 3.37
C ILE A 25 -7.33 10.24 2.38
N GLY A 26 -6.60 10.12 1.28
CA GLY A 26 -6.84 9.06 0.32
C GLY A 26 -6.74 7.66 0.91
N MET A 27 -5.71 7.39 1.73
CA MET A 27 -5.54 6.10 2.40
C MET A 27 -6.67 5.81 3.39
N LEU A 28 -7.12 6.81 4.16
CA LEU A 28 -8.25 6.64 5.09
C LEU A 28 -9.57 6.37 4.35
N VAL A 29 -9.80 7.05 3.25
CA VAL A 29 -10.98 6.81 2.42
C VAL A 29 -10.98 5.42 1.78
N MET A 30 -9.80 4.89 1.43
CA MET A 30 -9.66 3.51 0.97
C MET A 30 -10.06 2.49 2.07
N VAL A 31 -9.75 2.77 3.34
CA VAL A 31 -10.21 1.94 4.47
C VAL A 31 -11.73 1.96 4.58
N ILE A 32 -12.34 3.16 4.52
CA ILE A 32 -13.79 3.33 4.57
C ILE A 32 -14.48 2.58 3.42
N TYR A 33 -13.91 2.66 2.22
CA TYR A 33 -14.39 1.93 1.05
C TYR A 33 -14.44 0.41 1.29
N ASN A 34 -13.31 -0.18 1.73
CA ASN A 34 -13.28 -1.62 1.99
C ASN A 34 -14.29 -2.06 3.07
N MET A 35 -14.57 -1.20 4.05
CA MET A 35 -15.59 -1.46 5.06
C MET A 35 -17.00 -1.37 4.47
N ALA A 36 -17.26 -0.37 3.62
CA ALA A 36 -18.56 -0.16 2.98
C ALA A 36 -18.91 -1.31 2.03
N ASP A 37 -17.98 -1.74 1.18
CA ASP A 37 -18.15 -2.86 0.26
C ASP A 37 -18.54 -4.15 1.00
N THR A 38 -17.80 -4.49 2.07
CA THR A 38 -18.11 -5.66 2.91
C THR A 38 -19.48 -5.50 3.60
N PHE A 39 -19.83 -4.29 4.03
CA PHE A 39 -21.11 -4.02 4.68
C PHE A 39 -22.30 -4.24 3.71
N PHE A 40 -22.23 -3.69 2.50
CA PHE A 40 -23.31 -3.83 1.52
C PHE A 40 -23.48 -5.26 1.03
N VAL A 41 -22.39 -6.00 0.82
CA VAL A 41 -22.47 -7.44 0.51
C VAL A 41 -23.09 -8.20 1.70
N GLY A 42 -22.74 -7.84 2.93
CA GLY A 42 -23.36 -8.43 4.15
C GLY A 42 -24.88 -8.20 4.23
N MET A 43 -25.39 -7.09 3.71
CA MET A 43 -26.83 -6.78 3.67
C MET A 43 -27.64 -7.70 2.74
N THR A 44 -27.00 -8.49 1.90
CA THR A 44 -27.70 -9.53 1.08
C THR A 44 -28.27 -10.66 1.94
N ASN A 45 -27.86 -10.77 3.22
CA ASN A 45 -28.19 -11.84 4.15
C ASN A 45 -27.84 -13.25 3.63
N ASP A 46 -26.96 -13.37 2.67
CA ASP A 46 -26.44 -14.61 2.13
C ASP A 46 -24.97 -14.79 2.54
N VAL A 47 -24.75 -15.70 3.49
CA VAL A 47 -23.41 -16.00 4.04
C VAL A 47 -22.46 -16.50 2.93
N ASN A 48 -22.97 -17.20 1.92
CA ASN A 48 -22.16 -17.72 0.83
C ASN A 48 -21.63 -16.59 -0.08
N GLN A 49 -22.41 -15.52 -0.26
CA GLN A 49 -21.95 -14.34 -0.99
C GLN A 49 -20.83 -13.63 -0.25
N VAL A 50 -20.97 -13.42 1.05
CA VAL A 50 -19.91 -12.80 1.88
C VAL A 50 -18.63 -13.65 1.88
N ALA A 51 -18.80 -14.97 2.03
CA ALA A 51 -17.68 -15.91 1.99
C ALA A 51 -16.98 -15.89 0.63
N SER A 52 -17.72 -15.80 -0.49
CA SER A 52 -17.16 -15.79 -1.84
C SER A 52 -16.26 -14.56 -2.09
N VAL A 53 -16.66 -13.38 -1.62
CA VAL A 53 -15.82 -12.17 -1.70
C VAL A 53 -14.53 -12.37 -0.91
N THR A 54 -14.61 -12.97 0.28
CA THR A 54 -13.43 -13.22 1.11
C THR A 54 -12.46 -14.21 0.42
N VAL A 55 -12.99 -15.28 -0.18
CA VAL A 55 -12.19 -16.26 -0.93
C VAL A 55 -11.47 -15.62 -2.12
N THR A 56 -12.05 -14.64 -2.78
CA THR A 56 -11.45 -13.97 -3.95
C THR A 56 -10.48 -12.81 -3.61
N MET A 57 -10.43 -12.36 -2.35
CA MET A 57 -9.53 -11.30 -1.89
C MET A 57 -8.05 -11.45 -2.31
N PRO A 58 -7.42 -12.64 -2.25
CA PRO A 58 -6.04 -12.79 -2.67
C PRO A 58 -5.80 -12.41 -4.14
N VAL A 59 -6.75 -12.62 -5.05
CA VAL A 59 -6.63 -12.17 -6.44
C VAL A 59 -6.65 -10.65 -6.53
N PHE A 60 -7.54 -9.99 -5.79
CA PHE A 60 -7.56 -8.53 -5.72
C PHE A 60 -6.23 -7.97 -5.21
N MET A 61 -5.66 -8.57 -4.15
CA MET A 61 -4.34 -8.20 -3.62
C MET A 61 -3.21 -8.42 -4.65
N LEU A 62 -3.31 -9.46 -5.48
CA LEU A 62 -2.37 -9.70 -6.57
C LEU A 62 -2.45 -8.59 -7.62
N LEU A 63 -3.66 -8.16 -8.02
CA LEU A 63 -3.84 -7.04 -8.95
C LEU A 63 -3.24 -5.74 -8.39
N MET A 64 -3.46 -5.45 -7.10
CA MET A 64 -2.85 -4.31 -6.41
C MET A 64 -1.32 -4.41 -6.40
N SER A 65 -0.78 -5.61 -6.18
CA SER A 65 0.66 -5.88 -6.25
C SER A 65 1.25 -5.61 -7.63
N LEU A 66 0.56 -6.01 -8.71
CA LEU A 66 0.97 -5.70 -10.08
C LEU A 66 0.98 -4.18 -10.34
N GLY A 67 -0.04 -3.47 -9.86
CA GLY A 67 -0.08 -2.00 -9.90
C GLY A 67 1.07 -1.35 -9.13
N THR A 68 1.51 -1.96 -8.03
CA THR A 68 2.66 -1.50 -7.23
C THR A 68 3.97 -1.56 -8.01
N ILE A 69 4.18 -2.58 -8.86
CA ILE A 69 5.42 -2.71 -9.65
C ILE A 69 5.67 -1.43 -10.46
N PHE A 70 4.70 -1.04 -11.26
CA PHE A 70 4.83 0.11 -12.14
C PHE A 70 4.51 1.44 -11.43
N GLY A 71 3.61 1.42 -10.44
CA GLY A 71 3.23 2.59 -9.67
C GLY A 71 4.37 3.08 -8.79
N VAL A 72 4.84 2.29 -7.85
CA VAL A 72 5.90 2.68 -6.90
C VAL A 72 7.26 2.73 -7.59
N GLY A 73 7.57 1.76 -8.46
CA GLY A 73 8.81 1.75 -9.23
C GLY A 73 8.91 2.94 -10.19
N GLY A 74 7.81 3.26 -10.89
CA GLY A 74 7.69 4.42 -11.76
C GLY A 74 7.80 5.73 -10.98
N ALA A 75 7.06 5.86 -9.88
CA ALA A 75 7.05 7.04 -9.02
C ALA A 75 8.45 7.37 -8.47
N SER A 76 9.18 6.35 -8.00
CA SER A 76 10.56 6.51 -7.54
C SER A 76 11.49 7.02 -8.65
N SER A 77 11.37 6.48 -9.86
CA SER A 77 12.20 6.88 -11.00
C SER A 77 11.84 8.27 -11.51
N ILE A 78 10.54 8.58 -11.62
CA ILE A 78 10.03 9.88 -12.06
C ILE A 78 10.51 11.00 -11.14
N SER A 79 10.33 10.86 -9.82
CA SER A 79 10.74 11.89 -8.86
C SER A 79 12.25 12.20 -8.94
N ARG A 80 13.08 11.17 -9.13
CA ARG A 80 14.54 11.34 -9.36
C ARG A 80 14.86 11.99 -10.69
N TYR A 81 14.17 11.63 -11.78
CA TYR A 81 14.42 12.26 -13.08
C TYR A 81 13.98 13.74 -13.09
N ILE A 82 12.90 14.07 -12.40
CA ILE A 82 12.48 15.46 -12.22
C ILE A 82 13.53 16.24 -11.41
N GLY A 83 14.02 15.68 -10.30
CA GLY A 83 15.07 16.28 -9.46
C GLY A 83 16.39 16.50 -10.20
N SER A 84 16.76 15.59 -11.12
CA SER A 84 17.94 15.74 -11.99
C SER A 84 17.67 16.53 -13.27
N LYS A 85 16.49 17.17 -13.41
CA LYS A 85 16.07 17.95 -14.58
C LYS A 85 16.00 17.17 -15.90
N LYS A 86 15.90 15.84 -15.84
CA LYS A 86 15.81 14.94 -17.01
C LYS A 86 14.33 14.66 -17.35
N ILE A 87 13.61 15.71 -17.76
CA ILE A 87 12.14 15.64 -17.97
C ILE A 87 11.75 14.61 -19.05
N ASP A 88 12.54 14.46 -20.12
CA ASP A 88 12.27 13.46 -21.15
C ASP A 88 12.32 12.02 -20.60
N LYS A 89 13.29 11.72 -19.70
CA LYS A 89 13.34 10.43 -19.03
C LYS A 89 12.14 10.24 -18.08
N ALA A 90 11.65 11.31 -17.44
CA ALA A 90 10.44 11.23 -16.62
C ALA A 90 9.18 10.92 -17.46
N LYS A 91 9.05 11.55 -18.65
CA LYS A 91 7.97 11.24 -19.62
C LYS A 91 8.05 9.80 -20.11
N THR A 92 9.23 9.35 -20.51
CA THR A 92 9.46 7.94 -20.92
C THR A 92 9.12 6.98 -19.79
N THR A 93 9.51 7.28 -18.55
CA THR A 93 9.18 6.45 -17.37
C THR A 93 7.67 6.36 -17.15
N SER A 94 6.96 7.49 -17.27
CA SER A 94 5.50 7.52 -17.14
C SER A 94 4.80 6.69 -18.22
N SER A 95 5.21 6.85 -19.49
CA SER A 95 4.69 6.03 -20.60
C SER A 95 4.99 4.55 -20.40
N LEU A 96 6.22 4.18 -20.05
CA LEU A 96 6.59 2.78 -19.77
C LEU A 96 5.78 2.21 -18.61
N SER A 97 5.54 2.98 -17.55
CA SER A 97 4.73 2.52 -16.41
C SER A 97 3.26 2.35 -16.80
N PHE A 98 2.71 3.24 -17.63
CA PHE A 98 1.34 3.12 -18.13
C PHE A 98 1.17 1.86 -19.00
N TYR A 99 1.97 1.74 -20.07
CA TYR A 99 1.86 0.60 -20.98
C TYR A 99 2.30 -0.72 -20.34
N GLY A 100 3.28 -0.69 -19.44
CA GLY A 100 3.67 -1.85 -18.64
C GLY A 100 2.56 -2.34 -17.73
N SER A 101 1.84 -1.42 -17.07
CA SER A 101 0.66 -1.75 -16.25
C SER A 101 -0.45 -2.37 -17.11
N VAL A 102 -0.73 -1.81 -18.29
CA VAL A 102 -1.70 -2.38 -19.23
C VAL A 102 -1.30 -3.77 -19.67
N THR A 103 -0.06 -3.95 -20.10
CA THR A 103 0.42 -5.24 -20.61
C THR A 103 0.35 -6.33 -19.56
N ILE A 104 0.89 -6.07 -18.34
CA ILE A 104 0.89 -7.08 -17.28
C ILE A 104 -0.52 -7.42 -16.79
N SER A 105 -1.41 -6.44 -16.73
CA SER A 105 -2.80 -6.67 -16.31
C SER A 105 -3.62 -7.43 -17.35
N ILE A 106 -3.40 -7.19 -18.65
CA ILE A 106 -4.02 -7.98 -19.71
C ILE A 106 -3.48 -9.42 -19.69
N LEU A 107 -2.19 -9.61 -19.51
CA LEU A 107 -1.61 -10.96 -19.37
C LEU A 107 -2.20 -11.68 -18.14
N CYS A 108 -2.29 -11.00 -17.00
CA CYS A 108 -2.93 -11.54 -15.81
C CYS A 108 -4.41 -11.87 -16.05
N MET A 109 -5.15 -10.99 -16.74
CA MET A 109 -6.54 -11.21 -17.12
C MET A 109 -6.69 -12.48 -17.96
N ILE A 110 -5.88 -12.65 -19.00
CA ILE A 110 -5.93 -13.82 -19.88
C ILE A 110 -5.65 -15.09 -19.08
N ILE A 111 -4.56 -15.10 -18.28
CA ILE A 111 -4.19 -16.25 -17.45
C ILE A 111 -5.31 -16.56 -16.45
N ALA A 112 -5.86 -15.57 -15.76
CA ALA A 112 -6.90 -15.78 -14.77
C ALA A 112 -8.20 -16.29 -15.39
N LEU A 113 -8.58 -15.85 -16.58
CA LEU A 113 -9.75 -16.37 -17.29
C LEU A 113 -9.56 -17.82 -17.77
N LEU A 114 -8.35 -18.16 -18.26
CA LEU A 114 -8.04 -19.52 -18.73
C LEU A 114 -7.97 -20.54 -17.58
N PHE A 115 -7.48 -20.12 -16.42
CA PHE A 115 -7.27 -20.98 -15.25
C PHE A 115 -8.24 -20.68 -14.09
N MET A 116 -9.43 -20.09 -14.40
CA MET A 116 -10.40 -19.66 -13.40
C MET A 116 -10.78 -20.76 -12.40
N GLU A 117 -11.06 -21.97 -12.88
CA GLU A 117 -11.44 -23.10 -12.03
C GLU A 117 -10.31 -23.52 -11.08
N GLN A 118 -9.08 -23.59 -11.60
CA GLN A 118 -7.90 -23.93 -10.81
C GLN A 118 -7.63 -22.87 -9.73
N ILE A 119 -7.78 -21.60 -10.08
CA ILE A 119 -7.61 -20.50 -9.15
C ILE A 119 -8.62 -20.58 -8.01
N LEU A 120 -9.91 -20.79 -8.33
CA LEU A 120 -10.96 -20.90 -7.34
C LEU A 120 -10.78 -22.11 -6.42
N ASN A 121 -10.36 -23.26 -6.96
CA ASN A 121 -10.05 -24.43 -6.18
C ASN A 121 -8.86 -24.23 -5.23
N ILE A 122 -7.78 -23.60 -5.71
CA ILE A 122 -6.60 -23.27 -4.87
C ILE A 122 -6.98 -22.29 -3.76
N MET A 123 -7.92 -21.37 -4.02
CA MET A 123 -8.41 -20.41 -3.04
C MET A 123 -9.39 -20.98 -2.03
N GLY A 124 -9.79 -22.24 -2.18
CA GLY A 124 -10.66 -22.94 -1.26
C GLY A 124 -12.16 -22.61 -1.46
N ALA A 125 -12.57 -22.30 -2.68
CA ALA A 125 -13.99 -22.15 -3.00
C ALA A 125 -14.70 -23.49 -2.80
N THR A 126 -15.75 -23.49 -1.97
CA THR A 126 -16.61 -24.65 -1.72
C THR A 126 -17.74 -24.74 -2.75
N GLU A 127 -18.43 -25.87 -2.84
CA GLU A 127 -19.60 -26.02 -3.74
C GLU A 127 -20.61 -24.88 -3.59
N ASN A 128 -20.84 -24.40 -2.37
CA ASN A 128 -21.81 -23.34 -2.07
C ASN A 128 -21.30 -21.93 -2.45
N THR A 129 -20.00 -21.71 -2.45
CA THR A 129 -19.40 -20.37 -2.73
C THR A 129 -18.86 -20.27 -4.15
N TYR A 130 -18.67 -21.40 -4.85
CA TYR A 130 -17.99 -21.45 -6.15
C TYR A 130 -18.64 -20.56 -7.20
N ASN A 131 -19.96 -20.67 -7.38
CA ASN A 131 -20.66 -19.89 -8.41
C ASN A 131 -20.57 -18.38 -8.12
N TYR A 132 -20.79 -17.95 -6.89
CA TYR A 132 -20.67 -16.55 -6.49
C TYR A 132 -19.22 -16.03 -6.64
N ALA A 133 -18.24 -16.84 -6.23
CA ALA A 133 -16.83 -16.48 -6.38
C ALA A 133 -16.43 -16.39 -7.86
N LYS A 134 -16.92 -17.28 -8.72
CA LYS A 134 -16.69 -17.27 -10.16
C LYS A 134 -17.29 -16.02 -10.82
N GLU A 135 -18.52 -15.67 -10.50
CA GLU A 135 -19.17 -14.45 -11.00
C GLU A 135 -18.39 -13.19 -10.60
N TYR A 136 -18.09 -13.05 -9.29
CA TYR A 136 -17.33 -11.93 -8.77
C TYR A 136 -15.96 -11.81 -9.44
N LEU A 137 -15.23 -12.92 -9.47
CA LEU A 137 -13.86 -12.95 -9.99
C LEU A 137 -13.79 -12.74 -11.49
N THR A 138 -14.78 -13.22 -12.26
CA THR A 138 -14.86 -13.00 -13.71
C THR A 138 -14.94 -11.51 -14.04
N VAL A 139 -15.85 -10.77 -13.41
CA VAL A 139 -16.00 -9.34 -13.61
C VAL A 139 -14.75 -8.58 -13.18
N LEU A 140 -14.23 -8.91 -11.99
CA LEU A 140 -13.02 -8.29 -11.48
C LEU A 140 -11.81 -8.53 -12.39
N THR A 141 -11.68 -9.74 -12.94
CA THR A 141 -10.59 -10.12 -13.83
C THR A 141 -10.68 -9.38 -15.17
N ILE A 142 -11.87 -9.24 -15.74
CA ILE A 142 -12.09 -8.42 -16.94
C ILE A 142 -11.75 -6.95 -16.67
N GLY A 143 -12.06 -6.47 -15.47
CA GLY A 143 -11.71 -5.12 -15.00
C GLY A 143 -10.26 -4.94 -14.54
N ALA A 144 -9.45 -6.00 -14.49
CA ALA A 144 -8.08 -5.96 -13.97
C ALA A 144 -7.20 -4.85 -14.58
N PRO A 145 -7.25 -4.54 -15.90
CA PRO A 145 -6.49 -3.43 -16.45
C PRO A 145 -6.80 -2.09 -15.78
N PHE A 146 -8.05 -1.83 -15.46
CA PHE A 146 -8.45 -0.58 -14.81
C PHE A 146 -8.07 -0.55 -13.33
N VAL A 147 -8.15 -1.66 -12.62
CA VAL A 147 -7.72 -1.77 -11.22
C VAL A 147 -6.22 -1.50 -11.11
N VAL A 148 -5.41 -2.17 -11.92
CA VAL A 148 -3.94 -2.02 -11.93
C VAL A 148 -3.54 -0.61 -12.35
N LEU A 149 -4.16 -0.05 -13.38
CA LEU A 149 -3.90 1.31 -13.86
C LEU A 149 -4.30 2.36 -12.84
N SER A 150 -5.46 2.26 -12.21
CA SER A 150 -5.93 3.21 -11.21
C SER A 150 -4.91 3.36 -10.08
N PHE A 151 -4.41 2.25 -9.57
CA PHE A 151 -3.38 2.25 -8.52
C PHE A 151 -2.05 2.82 -9.03
N SER A 152 -1.55 2.34 -10.17
CA SER A 152 -0.28 2.76 -10.75
C SER A 152 -0.28 4.26 -11.09
N MET A 153 -1.33 4.76 -11.76
CA MET A 153 -1.43 6.16 -12.17
C MET A 153 -1.56 7.12 -10.97
N GLY A 154 -2.24 6.68 -9.90
CA GLY A 154 -2.30 7.44 -8.66
C GLY A 154 -0.90 7.65 -8.04
N GLN A 155 -0.04 6.63 -8.04
CA GLN A 155 1.35 6.74 -7.56
C GLN A 155 2.19 7.66 -8.46
N ILE A 156 2.08 7.50 -9.78
CA ILE A 156 2.80 8.30 -10.77
C ILE A 156 2.42 9.79 -10.67
N THR A 157 1.12 10.09 -10.52
CA THR A 157 0.63 11.46 -10.34
C THR A 157 1.21 12.09 -9.07
N ARG A 158 1.31 11.35 -7.97
CA ARG A 158 1.98 11.84 -6.75
C ARG A 158 3.46 12.11 -6.97
N ALA A 159 4.13 11.31 -7.78
CA ALA A 159 5.58 11.43 -8.03
C ALA A 159 5.98 12.78 -8.64
N GLU A 160 5.10 13.39 -9.41
CA GLU A 160 5.34 14.73 -9.95
C GLU A 160 4.92 15.89 -9.01
N GLY A 161 4.49 15.58 -7.76
CA GLY A 161 4.07 16.56 -6.77
C GLY A 161 2.58 16.90 -6.78
N LEU A 162 1.77 16.26 -7.61
CA LEU A 162 0.32 16.46 -7.73
C LEU A 162 -0.45 15.55 -6.75
N ALA A 163 -0.09 15.60 -5.46
CA ALA A 163 -0.70 14.76 -4.42
C ALA A 163 -2.21 15.02 -4.24
N LYS A 164 -2.65 16.28 -4.37
CA LYS A 164 -4.07 16.66 -4.30
C LYS A 164 -4.86 16.05 -5.46
N GLU A 165 -4.33 16.13 -6.67
CA GLU A 165 -4.93 15.57 -7.86
C GLU A 165 -4.97 14.02 -7.80
N ALA A 166 -3.92 13.40 -7.28
CA ALA A 166 -3.90 11.96 -7.04
C ALA A 166 -4.99 11.53 -6.04
N MET A 167 -5.17 12.30 -4.95
CA MET A 167 -6.27 12.10 -4.01
C MET A 167 -7.63 12.25 -4.68
N ILE A 168 -7.85 13.28 -5.49
CA ILE A 168 -9.13 13.50 -6.19
C ILE A 168 -9.46 12.31 -7.07
N GLY A 169 -8.51 11.80 -7.86
CA GLY A 169 -8.73 10.62 -8.71
C GLY A 169 -9.15 9.39 -7.91
N MET A 170 -8.52 9.16 -6.76
CA MET A 170 -8.88 8.07 -5.86
C MET A 170 -10.26 8.30 -5.22
N LEU A 171 -10.55 9.51 -4.74
CA LEU A 171 -11.85 9.87 -4.15
C LEU A 171 -13.01 9.70 -5.14
N LEU A 172 -12.82 10.11 -6.39
CA LEU A 172 -13.86 9.93 -7.43
C LEU A 172 -14.25 8.46 -7.60
N GLY A 173 -13.25 7.57 -7.68
CA GLY A 173 -13.52 6.13 -7.74
C GLY A 173 -14.19 5.62 -6.47
N THR A 174 -13.62 5.92 -5.31
CA THR A 174 -14.12 5.42 -4.02
C THR A 174 -15.55 5.89 -3.73
N ILE A 175 -15.85 7.18 -3.91
CA ILE A 175 -17.20 7.72 -3.67
C ILE A 175 -18.19 7.09 -4.67
N LEU A 176 -17.81 6.98 -5.94
CA LEU A 176 -18.67 6.35 -6.94
C LEU A 176 -18.95 4.89 -6.60
N ASN A 177 -17.98 4.13 -6.14
CA ASN A 177 -18.17 2.76 -5.71
C ASN A 177 -19.16 2.66 -4.54
N ILE A 178 -18.96 3.45 -3.46
CA ILE A 178 -19.86 3.48 -2.29
C ILE A 178 -21.30 3.82 -2.69
N VAL A 179 -21.49 4.66 -3.73
CA VAL A 179 -22.82 5.01 -4.25
C VAL A 179 -23.39 3.89 -5.10
N LEU A 180 -22.56 3.23 -5.91
CA LEU A 180 -23.01 2.14 -6.81
C LEU A 180 -23.31 0.85 -6.04
N ASP A 181 -22.61 0.54 -4.98
CA ASP A 181 -22.79 -0.70 -4.21
C ASP A 181 -24.25 -0.93 -3.79
N PRO A 182 -24.94 -0.03 -3.07
CA PRO A 182 -26.34 -0.26 -2.69
C PRO A 182 -27.27 -0.35 -3.91
N ILE A 183 -26.96 0.35 -4.99
CA ILE A 183 -27.77 0.35 -6.21
C ILE A 183 -27.64 -1.00 -6.90
N LEU A 184 -26.42 -1.47 -7.14
CA LEU A 184 -26.17 -2.69 -7.90
C LEU A 184 -26.41 -3.94 -7.04
N ILE A 185 -25.96 -3.94 -5.79
CA ILE A 185 -26.05 -5.11 -4.91
C ILE A 185 -27.50 -5.32 -4.46
N LEU A 186 -28.15 -4.28 -3.93
CA LEU A 186 -29.44 -4.39 -3.24
C LEU A 186 -30.61 -4.04 -4.16
N HIS A 187 -30.58 -2.89 -4.82
CA HIS A 187 -31.72 -2.42 -5.62
C HIS A 187 -31.87 -3.23 -6.91
N LEU A 188 -30.80 -3.43 -7.67
CA LEU A 188 -30.78 -4.26 -8.87
C LEU A 188 -30.62 -5.76 -8.56
N LYS A 189 -30.43 -6.13 -7.28
CA LYS A 189 -30.31 -7.52 -6.81
C LYS A 189 -29.21 -8.33 -7.51
N MET A 190 -28.12 -7.66 -7.90
CA MET A 190 -26.99 -8.32 -8.55
C MET A 190 -26.05 -9.03 -7.56
N GLY A 191 -26.24 -8.85 -6.24
CA GLY A 191 -25.42 -9.50 -5.22
C GLY A 191 -23.93 -9.21 -5.40
N VAL A 192 -23.09 -10.23 -5.29
CA VAL A 192 -21.62 -10.10 -5.42
C VAL A 192 -21.17 -9.64 -6.79
N THR A 193 -21.91 -9.99 -7.86
CA THR A 193 -21.63 -9.48 -9.21
C THR A 193 -21.80 -7.96 -9.26
N GLY A 194 -22.79 -7.41 -8.54
CA GLY A 194 -23.00 -5.98 -8.40
C GLY A 194 -21.80 -5.29 -7.74
N ALA A 195 -21.24 -5.86 -6.66
CA ALA A 195 -20.07 -5.36 -5.99
C ALA A 195 -18.83 -5.29 -6.92
N SER A 196 -18.57 -6.37 -7.68
CA SER A 196 -17.45 -6.38 -8.62
C SER A 196 -17.62 -5.40 -9.77
N VAL A 197 -18.85 -5.25 -10.30
CA VAL A 197 -19.18 -4.25 -11.34
C VAL A 197 -18.98 -2.83 -10.81
N ALA A 198 -19.45 -2.52 -9.60
CA ALA A 198 -19.24 -1.23 -8.96
C ALA A 198 -17.75 -0.89 -8.85
N THR A 199 -16.95 -1.86 -8.37
CA THR A 199 -15.49 -1.75 -8.26
C THR A 199 -14.84 -1.46 -9.61
N VAL A 200 -15.22 -2.16 -10.67
CA VAL A 200 -14.65 -1.96 -12.01
C VAL A 200 -15.02 -0.58 -12.55
N ILE A 201 -16.29 -0.18 -12.48
CA ILE A 201 -16.75 1.15 -12.92
C ILE A 201 -16.02 2.27 -12.18
N ALA A 202 -15.87 2.14 -10.88
CA ALA A 202 -15.15 3.08 -10.03
C ALA A 202 -13.69 3.25 -10.48
N ASN A 203 -13.00 2.14 -10.77
CA ASN A 203 -11.62 2.18 -11.26
C ASN A 203 -11.52 2.75 -12.68
N ILE A 204 -12.49 2.47 -13.57
CA ILE A 204 -12.56 3.09 -14.91
C ILE A 204 -12.62 4.62 -14.77
N VAL A 205 -13.50 5.14 -13.92
CA VAL A 205 -13.64 6.60 -13.72
C VAL A 205 -12.36 7.20 -13.17
N SER A 206 -11.71 6.55 -12.20
CA SER A 206 -10.40 6.98 -11.69
C SER A 206 -9.34 7.02 -12.79
N VAL A 207 -9.25 6.00 -13.62
CA VAL A 207 -8.29 5.92 -14.74
C VAL A 207 -8.56 7.02 -15.77
N LEU A 208 -9.81 7.25 -16.15
CA LEU A 208 -10.19 8.32 -17.08
C LEU A 208 -9.81 9.70 -16.55
N TYR A 209 -10.00 9.93 -15.25
CA TYR A 209 -9.55 11.15 -14.60
C TYR A 209 -8.03 11.31 -14.69
N TYR A 210 -7.23 10.28 -14.36
CA TYR A 210 -5.78 10.34 -14.45
C TYR A 210 -5.28 10.51 -15.89
N ILE A 211 -5.89 9.84 -16.87
CA ILE A 211 -5.56 10.04 -18.29
C ILE A 211 -5.79 11.49 -18.69
N LYS A 212 -6.96 12.07 -18.35
CA LYS A 212 -7.27 13.47 -18.61
C LYS A 212 -6.29 14.43 -17.94
N LEU A 213 -5.92 14.14 -16.69
CA LEU A 213 -4.98 14.95 -15.92
C LEU A 213 -3.59 14.96 -16.56
N ILE A 214 -3.03 13.77 -16.86
CA ILE A 214 -1.69 13.64 -17.43
C ILE A 214 -1.64 14.19 -18.86
N SER A 215 -2.73 14.10 -19.61
CA SER A 215 -2.82 14.73 -20.94
C SER A 215 -3.05 16.26 -20.88
N SER A 216 -3.26 16.82 -19.70
CA SER A 216 -3.46 18.26 -19.52
C SER A 216 -2.13 19.01 -19.33
N LYS A 217 -2.16 20.35 -19.49
CA LYS A 217 -1.00 21.23 -19.24
C LYS A 217 -0.53 21.26 -17.76
N LYS A 218 -1.30 20.67 -16.83
CA LYS A 218 -0.92 20.61 -15.42
C LYS A 218 0.19 19.59 -15.15
N SER A 219 0.23 18.51 -15.92
CA SER A 219 1.24 17.47 -15.80
C SER A 219 2.41 17.71 -16.76
N ILE A 220 3.62 17.36 -16.31
CA ILE A 220 4.81 17.30 -17.18
C ILE A 220 5.08 15.90 -17.70
N LEU A 221 4.29 14.93 -17.21
CA LEU A 221 4.40 13.53 -17.61
C LEU A 221 3.66 13.26 -18.92
N SER A 222 3.82 12.08 -19.46
CA SER A 222 3.20 11.67 -20.72
C SER A 222 2.78 10.20 -20.67
N ILE A 223 1.67 9.90 -21.31
CA ILE A 223 1.20 8.54 -21.61
C ILE A 223 1.16 8.30 -23.12
N SER A 224 1.76 9.20 -23.91
CA SER A 224 1.80 9.08 -25.37
C SER A 224 2.69 7.92 -25.79
N SER A 225 2.26 7.18 -26.82
CA SER A 225 3.10 6.15 -27.47
C SER A 225 4.38 6.72 -28.10
N LYS A 226 4.40 8.02 -28.40
CA LYS A 226 5.61 8.71 -28.90
C LYS A 226 6.73 8.79 -27.86
N ASP A 227 6.38 8.84 -26.58
CA ASP A 227 7.31 8.85 -25.47
C ASP A 227 7.65 7.45 -24.95
N LEU A 228 7.01 6.42 -25.49
CA LEU A 228 7.28 5.02 -25.17
C LEU A 228 8.60 4.59 -25.82
N LYS A 229 9.68 4.65 -25.06
CA LYS A 229 11.00 4.14 -25.47
C LYS A 229 11.38 2.99 -24.55
N LEU A 230 11.75 1.85 -25.13
CA LEU A 230 12.24 0.68 -24.38
C LEU A 230 13.67 0.90 -23.87
N ASP A 231 13.83 1.87 -22.97
CA ASP A 231 15.11 2.15 -22.33
C ASP A 231 15.35 1.14 -21.20
N LYS A 232 16.39 0.32 -21.36
CA LYS A 232 16.76 -0.75 -20.41
C LYS A 232 17.09 -0.19 -19.01
N GLU A 233 17.68 1.00 -18.90
CA GLU A 233 18.00 1.63 -17.63
C GLU A 233 16.71 2.03 -16.88
N ILE A 234 15.73 2.59 -17.61
CA ILE A 234 14.46 3.00 -17.04
C ILE A 234 13.66 1.75 -16.61
N ILE A 235 13.54 0.73 -17.48
CA ILE A 235 12.86 -0.53 -17.14
C ILE A 235 13.50 -1.17 -15.91
N LYS A 236 14.82 -1.25 -15.88
CA LYS A 236 15.58 -1.77 -14.74
C LYS A 236 15.27 -0.95 -13.47
N SER A 237 15.26 0.38 -13.56
CA SER A 237 14.98 1.27 -12.44
C SER A 237 13.55 1.07 -11.88
N ILE A 238 12.55 0.90 -12.75
CA ILE A 238 11.16 0.61 -12.37
C ILE A 238 11.07 -0.75 -11.67
N LEU A 239 11.60 -1.80 -12.29
CA LEU A 239 11.47 -3.16 -11.77
C LEU A 239 12.25 -3.37 -10.48
N PHE A 240 13.46 -2.81 -10.34
CA PHE A 240 14.28 -2.98 -9.13
C PHE A 240 13.66 -2.39 -7.88
N ILE A 241 12.80 -1.37 -7.99
CA ILE A 241 12.06 -0.80 -6.86
C ILE A 241 10.65 -1.38 -6.78
N GLY A 242 10.02 -1.58 -7.92
CA GLY A 242 8.63 -2.04 -7.98
C GLY A 242 8.45 -3.49 -7.55
N LEU A 243 9.33 -4.41 -7.97
CA LEU A 243 9.25 -5.83 -7.59
C LEU A 243 9.40 -6.05 -6.08
N PRO A 244 10.40 -5.46 -5.39
CA PRO A 244 10.47 -5.55 -3.93
C PRO A 244 9.24 -5.02 -3.21
N SER A 245 8.68 -3.91 -3.71
CA SER A 245 7.48 -3.31 -3.13
C SER A 245 6.24 -4.18 -3.33
N SER A 246 6.11 -4.79 -4.49
CA SER A 246 5.05 -5.76 -4.81
C SER A 246 5.18 -7.02 -3.95
N LEU A 247 6.39 -7.56 -3.82
CA LEU A 247 6.67 -8.74 -2.99
C LEU A 247 6.31 -8.52 -1.52
N ASN A 248 6.51 -7.30 -1.00
CA ASN A 248 6.09 -6.95 0.37
C ASN A 248 4.58 -7.14 0.57
N ASN A 249 3.75 -6.75 -0.42
CA ASN A 249 2.30 -6.94 -0.34
C ASN A 249 1.90 -8.43 -0.35
N LEU A 250 2.58 -9.24 -1.16
CA LEU A 250 2.35 -10.69 -1.20
C LEU A 250 2.77 -11.38 0.11
N LEU A 251 3.92 -10.99 0.66
CA LEU A 251 4.39 -11.51 1.94
C LEU A 251 3.46 -11.10 3.09
N MET A 252 2.90 -9.90 3.05
CA MET A 252 1.92 -9.45 4.04
C MET A 252 0.65 -10.32 4.02
N SER A 253 0.16 -10.68 2.83
CA SER A 253 -0.96 -11.62 2.69
C SER A 253 -0.63 -13.01 3.22
N LEU A 254 0.56 -13.53 2.89
CA LEU A 254 1.03 -14.84 3.39
C LEU A 254 1.15 -14.84 4.92
N SER A 255 1.72 -13.79 5.49
CA SER A 255 1.84 -13.63 6.95
C SER A 255 0.49 -13.62 7.64
N SER A 256 -0.50 -12.94 7.05
CA SER A 256 -1.87 -12.92 7.58
C SER A 256 -2.51 -14.31 7.57
N ILE A 257 -2.31 -15.09 6.50
CA ILE A 257 -2.79 -16.48 6.42
C ILE A 257 -2.14 -17.33 7.51
N LEU A 258 -0.83 -17.22 7.73
CA LEU A 258 -0.11 -17.96 8.76
C LEU A 258 -0.63 -17.61 10.17
N VAL A 259 -0.80 -16.32 10.47
CA VAL A 259 -1.37 -15.87 11.75
C VAL A 259 -2.77 -16.46 11.97
N ASN A 260 -3.63 -16.42 10.96
CA ASN A 260 -4.97 -16.98 11.06
C ASN A 260 -4.94 -18.49 11.29
N ASN A 261 -4.05 -19.24 10.59
CA ASN A 261 -3.91 -20.68 10.80
C ASN A 261 -3.47 -21.03 12.22
N PHE A 262 -2.55 -20.28 12.79
CA PHE A 262 -2.18 -20.44 14.21
C PHE A 262 -3.34 -20.07 15.14
N ALA A 263 -4.08 -18.99 14.85
CA ALA A 263 -5.18 -18.53 15.67
C ALA A 263 -6.33 -19.56 15.75
N VAL A 264 -6.64 -20.25 14.64
CA VAL A 264 -7.66 -21.30 14.57
C VAL A 264 -7.38 -22.42 15.59
N SER A 265 -6.12 -22.78 15.84
CA SER A 265 -5.76 -23.81 16.82
C SER A 265 -6.09 -23.42 18.27
N TYR A 266 -6.33 -22.12 18.54
CA TYR A 266 -6.71 -21.61 19.87
C TYR A 266 -8.19 -21.29 20.00
N GLY A 267 -8.98 -21.49 18.95
CA GLY A 267 -10.44 -21.37 18.93
C GLY A 267 -11.00 -20.14 18.22
N ASP A 268 -12.28 -20.20 17.92
CA ASP A 268 -12.99 -19.21 17.09
C ASP A 268 -13.01 -17.80 17.72
N MET A 269 -13.07 -17.72 19.05
CA MET A 269 -13.03 -16.44 19.79
C MET A 269 -11.71 -15.70 19.56
N VAL A 270 -10.59 -16.42 19.48
CA VAL A 270 -9.28 -15.86 19.20
C VAL A 270 -9.22 -15.32 17.78
N VAL A 271 -9.73 -16.06 16.81
CA VAL A 271 -9.80 -15.63 15.41
C VAL A 271 -10.65 -14.37 15.26
N ALA A 272 -11.83 -14.35 15.87
CA ALA A 272 -12.70 -13.18 15.86
C ALA A 272 -12.04 -11.95 16.49
N SER A 273 -11.41 -12.12 17.65
CA SER A 273 -10.71 -11.04 18.36
C SER A 273 -9.54 -10.50 17.56
N LEU A 274 -8.70 -11.34 16.95
CA LEU A 274 -7.60 -10.94 16.07
C LEU A 274 -8.12 -10.20 14.83
N GLY A 275 -9.22 -10.64 14.24
CA GLY A 275 -9.85 -9.96 13.11
C GLY A 275 -10.24 -8.51 13.43
N ILE A 276 -10.82 -8.29 14.63
CA ILE A 276 -11.20 -6.96 15.10
C ILE A 276 -9.96 -6.11 15.39
N VAL A 277 -8.96 -6.67 16.08
CA VAL A 277 -7.68 -5.99 16.36
C VAL A 277 -7.02 -5.52 15.07
N ASN A 278 -6.94 -6.39 14.05
CA ASN A 278 -6.36 -6.04 12.75
C ASN A 278 -7.12 -4.90 12.07
N ARG A 279 -8.46 -4.87 12.15
CA ARG A 279 -9.28 -3.77 11.59
C ARG A 279 -8.99 -2.43 12.29
N ILE A 280 -8.86 -2.43 13.62
CA ILE A 280 -8.54 -1.21 14.38
C ILE A 280 -7.11 -0.74 14.06
N MET A 281 -6.15 -1.67 13.98
CA MET A 281 -4.74 -1.37 13.66
C MET A 281 -4.54 -0.86 12.23
N LEU A 282 -5.47 -1.11 11.32
CA LEU A 282 -5.39 -0.61 9.95
C LEU A 282 -5.36 0.93 9.89
N LEU A 283 -6.08 1.62 10.79
CA LEU A 283 -6.15 3.09 10.80
C LEU A 283 -4.78 3.75 11.05
N PRO A 284 -4.06 3.48 12.17
CA PRO A 284 -2.74 4.06 12.39
C PRO A 284 -1.72 3.68 11.30
N ILE A 285 -1.77 2.44 10.82
CA ILE A 285 -0.89 1.98 9.75
C ILE A 285 -1.12 2.79 8.47
N MET A 286 -2.38 2.99 8.05
CA MET A 286 -2.70 3.74 6.83
C MET A 286 -2.33 5.22 6.93
N VAL A 287 -2.43 5.84 8.12
CA VAL A 287 -1.95 7.20 8.35
C VAL A 287 -0.43 7.29 8.16
N LEU A 288 0.33 6.38 8.76
CA LEU A 288 1.79 6.34 8.62
C LEU A 288 2.24 6.04 7.19
N VAL A 289 1.59 5.09 6.52
CA VAL A 289 1.85 4.77 5.11
C VAL A 289 1.54 5.97 4.22
N GLY A 290 0.41 6.63 4.42
CA GLY A 290 0.03 7.83 3.68
C GLY A 290 1.01 8.99 3.87
N LEU A 291 1.48 9.20 5.11
CA LEU A 291 2.53 10.17 5.42
C LEU A 291 3.79 9.89 4.60
N CYS A 292 4.28 8.66 4.64
CA CYS A 292 5.53 8.26 3.99
C CYS A 292 5.43 8.26 2.47
N GLN A 293 4.34 7.74 1.89
CA GLN A 293 4.13 7.76 0.45
C GLN A 293 3.94 9.19 -0.09
N GLY A 294 3.30 10.07 0.69
CA GLY A 294 3.16 11.47 0.30
C GLY A 294 4.52 12.19 0.18
N VAL A 295 5.46 11.87 1.06
CA VAL A 295 6.79 12.52 1.09
C VAL A 295 7.80 11.87 0.14
N GLN A 296 7.53 10.67 -0.35
CA GLN A 296 8.44 9.93 -1.23
C GLN A 296 8.96 10.76 -2.42
N PRO A 297 8.13 11.52 -3.15
CA PRO A 297 8.60 12.37 -4.24
C PRO A 297 9.55 13.47 -3.79
N LEU A 298 9.31 14.08 -2.62
CA LEU A 298 10.14 15.12 -2.05
C LEU A 298 11.55 14.59 -1.71
N ILE A 299 11.63 13.38 -1.17
CA ILE A 299 12.90 12.70 -0.88
C ILE A 299 13.64 12.38 -2.18
N GLY A 300 12.97 11.76 -3.16
CA GLY A 300 13.54 11.35 -4.43
C GLY A 300 14.05 12.54 -5.25
N TYR A 301 13.29 13.63 -5.27
CA TYR A 301 13.69 14.88 -5.91
C TYR A 301 14.97 15.45 -5.31
N ASN A 302 15.00 15.65 -3.98
CA ASN A 302 16.13 16.27 -3.29
C ASN A 302 17.39 15.38 -3.33
N TYR A 303 17.23 14.06 -3.30
CA TYR A 303 18.34 13.14 -3.53
C TYR A 303 18.95 13.30 -4.92
N ALA A 304 18.13 13.35 -5.96
CA ALA A 304 18.59 13.42 -7.35
C ALA A 304 19.13 14.82 -7.74
N SER A 305 18.61 15.89 -7.10
CA SER A 305 19.14 17.26 -7.24
C SER A 305 20.39 17.52 -6.39
N LYS A 306 20.88 16.50 -5.67
CA LYS A 306 22.03 16.58 -4.74
C LYS A 306 21.81 17.55 -3.55
N ASN A 307 20.57 17.92 -3.25
CA ASN A 307 20.24 18.72 -2.06
C ASN A 307 20.09 17.79 -0.83
N ILE A 308 21.23 17.23 -0.41
CA ILE A 308 21.28 16.20 0.63
C ILE A 308 20.85 16.76 1.98
N ASP A 309 21.20 18.01 2.30
CA ASP A 309 20.80 18.64 3.56
C ASP A 309 19.29 18.79 3.66
N ARG A 310 18.63 19.21 2.59
CA ARG A 310 17.17 19.30 2.57
C ARG A 310 16.54 17.92 2.67
N MET A 311 17.04 16.92 1.95
CA MET A 311 16.60 15.53 2.06
C MET A 311 16.70 15.03 3.49
N LYS A 312 17.84 15.23 4.17
CA LYS A 312 18.08 14.85 5.57
C LYS A 312 17.10 15.52 6.53
N ASN A 313 16.87 16.82 6.35
CA ASN A 313 15.93 17.57 7.18
C ASN A 313 14.47 17.11 6.97
N VAL A 314 14.08 16.78 5.73
CA VAL A 314 12.78 16.15 5.43
C VAL A 314 12.66 14.81 6.13
N LEU A 315 13.66 13.93 6.01
CA LEU A 315 13.66 12.62 6.66
C LEU A 315 13.56 12.74 8.18
N LYS A 316 14.35 13.64 8.78
CA LYS A 316 14.30 13.90 10.22
C LYS A 316 12.91 14.37 10.67
N PHE A 317 12.35 15.36 9.95
CA PHE A 317 11.03 15.90 10.26
C PHE A 317 9.93 14.83 10.16
N VAL A 318 9.94 14.04 9.07
CA VAL A 318 8.92 13.00 8.84
C VAL A 318 9.08 11.83 9.81
N ALA A 319 10.31 11.44 10.17
CA ALA A 319 10.56 10.42 11.19
C ALA A 319 10.05 10.88 12.57
N THR A 320 10.33 12.13 12.95
CA THR A 320 9.83 12.72 14.20
C THR A 320 8.29 12.78 14.21
N LEU A 321 7.70 13.25 13.13
CA LEU A 321 6.24 13.32 13.00
C LEU A 321 5.60 11.93 13.02
N GLY A 322 6.17 10.98 12.28
CA GLY A 322 5.68 9.59 12.26
C GLY A 322 5.77 8.91 13.63
N THR A 323 6.87 9.13 14.35
CA THR A 323 7.01 8.64 15.74
C THR A 323 6.03 9.31 16.69
N ALA A 324 5.82 10.62 16.59
CA ALA A 324 4.85 11.35 17.41
C ALA A 324 3.42 10.86 17.15
N LEU A 325 3.04 10.64 15.89
CA LEU A 325 1.75 10.04 15.53
C LEU A 325 1.64 8.60 16.05
N GLY A 326 2.70 7.80 15.93
CA GLY A 326 2.74 6.44 16.46
C GLY A 326 2.54 6.40 17.99
N ILE A 327 3.19 7.31 18.73
CA ILE A 327 3.00 7.46 20.17
C ILE A 327 1.56 7.90 20.48
N GLY A 328 1.02 8.89 19.75
CA GLY A 328 -0.36 9.35 19.91
C GLY A 328 -1.37 8.22 19.71
N PHE A 329 -1.23 7.43 18.65
CA PHE A 329 -2.07 6.25 18.43
C PHE A 329 -1.86 5.17 19.50
N ALA A 330 -0.60 4.97 19.95
CA ALA A 330 -0.32 4.02 21.02
C ALA A 330 -1.04 4.39 22.32
N ILE A 331 -0.99 5.64 22.73
CA ILE A 331 -1.70 6.13 23.92
C ILE A 331 -3.22 5.97 23.74
N LEU A 332 -3.76 6.41 22.60
CA LEU A 332 -5.19 6.37 22.33
C LEU A 332 -5.73 4.94 22.32
N ILE A 333 -5.08 4.05 21.58
CA ILE A 333 -5.53 2.66 21.44
C ILE A 333 -5.24 1.85 22.72
N TYR A 334 -4.14 2.10 23.41
CA TYR A 334 -3.86 1.44 24.69
C TYR A 334 -4.93 1.77 25.73
N THR A 335 -5.39 3.04 25.75
CA THR A 335 -6.37 3.52 26.73
C THR A 335 -7.81 3.10 26.35
N PHE A 336 -8.18 3.24 25.08
CA PHE A 336 -9.55 3.05 24.62
C PHE A 336 -9.77 1.76 23.80
N GLY A 337 -8.76 0.93 23.61
CA GLY A 337 -8.81 -0.25 22.75
C GLY A 337 -9.90 -1.24 23.13
N GLY A 338 -10.12 -1.47 24.44
CA GLY A 338 -11.22 -2.30 24.91
C GLY A 338 -12.59 -1.78 24.49
N ASN A 339 -12.81 -0.45 24.60
CA ASN A 339 -14.05 0.19 24.18
C ASN A 339 -14.23 0.12 22.65
N MET A 340 -13.13 0.26 21.89
CA MET A 340 -13.17 0.13 20.43
C MET A 340 -13.56 -1.30 20.02
N ILE A 341 -13.03 -2.31 20.69
CA ILE A 341 -13.38 -3.72 20.43
C ILE A 341 -14.85 -3.98 20.77
N ALA A 342 -15.35 -3.45 21.89
CA ALA A 342 -16.73 -3.58 22.33
C ALA A 342 -17.76 -2.99 21.33
N MET A 343 -17.33 -2.12 20.41
CA MET A 343 -18.15 -1.62 19.30
C MET A 343 -18.41 -2.69 18.24
N PHE A 344 -17.53 -3.68 18.10
CA PHE A 344 -17.60 -4.70 17.07
C PHE A 344 -18.18 -6.04 17.59
N ILE A 345 -17.99 -6.36 18.87
CA ILE A 345 -18.43 -7.61 19.48
C ILE A 345 -18.96 -7.35 20.88
N LYS A 346 -20.03 -8.08 21.26
CA LYS A 346 -20.65 -7.94 22.57
C LYS A 346 -20.24 -9.01 23.58
N ASP A 347 -19.54 -10.04 23.12
CA ASP A 347 -19.05 -11.12 23.97
C ASP A 347 -17.92 -10.64 24.88
N SER A 348 -18.07 -10.85 26.19
CA SER A 348 -17.14 -10.33 27.22
C SER A 348 -15.78 -11.02 27.18
N GLU A 349 -15.71 -12.29 26.79
CA GLU A 349 -14.47 -13.02 26.67
C GLU A 349 -13.67 -12.57 25.45
N ALA A 350 -14.35 -12.42 24.30
CA ALA A 350 -13.74 -11.88 23.09
C ALA A 350 -13.24 -10.43 23.28
N ILE A 351 -13.98 -9.58 24.02
CA ILE A 351 -13.55 -8.22 24.36
C ILE A 351 -12.27 -8.27 25.20
N LYS A 352 -12.19 -9.17 26.19
CA LYS A 352 -11.00 -9.31 27.04
C LYS A 352 -9.80 -9.76 26.24
N ILE A 353 -9.92 -10.82 25.44
CA ILE A 353 -8.87 -11.35 24.58
C ILE A 353 -8.40 -10.26 23.60
N GLY A 354 -9.31 -9.62 22.91
CA GLY A 354 -8.98 -8.54 21.96
C GLY A 354 -8.33 -7.34 22.62
N SER A 355 -8.76 -6.97 23.85
CA SER A 355 -8.14 -5.88 24.64
C SER A 355 -6.70 -6.16 25.00
N ASP A 356 -6.37 -7.41 25.34
CA ASP A 356 -4.99 -7.79 25.63
C ASP A 356 -4.15 -7.82 24.34
N PHE A 357 -4.72 -8.34 23.25
CA PHE A 357 -4.05 -8.38 21.95
C PHE A 357 -3.72 -6.99 21.40
N ILE A 358 -4.68 -6.06 21.44
CA ILE A 358 -4.49 -4.73 20.88
C ILE A 358 -3.45 -3.93 21.67
N LYS A 359 -3.36 -4.12 22.99
CA LYS A 359 -2.33 -3.51 23.84
C LYS A 359 -0.94 -4.01 23.47
N ILE A 360 -0.79 -5.30 23.16
CA ILE A 360 0.48 -5.89 22.73
C ILE A 360 0.85 -5.36 21.35
N THR A 361 -0.09 -5.42 20.39
CA THR A 361 0.18 -5.05 19.00
C THR A 361 0.56 -3.58 18.84
N ILE A 362 -0.07 -2.68 19.61
CA ILE A 362 0.16 -1.24 19.48
C ILE A 362 1.54 -0.78 19.99
N ILE A 363 2.25 -1.60 20.76
CA ILE A 363 3.58 -1.28 21.33
C ILE A 363 4.59 -0.90 20.23
N SER A 364 4.49 -1.52 19.04
CA SER A 364 5.39 -1.21 17.93
C SER A 364 5.05 0.07 17.17
N ALA A 365 3.87 0.67 17.37
CA ALA A 365 3.43 1.85 16.61
C ALA A 365 4.42 3.03 16.61
N PRO A 366 5.10 3.38 17.71
CA PRO A 366 6.09 4.45 17.70
C PRO A 366 7.28 4.18 16.76
N VAL A 367 7.73 2.93 16.65
CA VAL A 367 8.88 2.57 15.81
C VAL A 367 8.50 2.37 14.35
N LEU A 368 7.22 2.05 14.05
CA LEU A 368 6.70 1.92 12.69
C LEU A 368 6.88 3.20 11.87
N GLY A 369 6.73 4.37 12.51
CA GLY A 369 6.95 5.66 11.86
C GLY A 369 8.36 5.76 11.27
N ILE A 370 9.39 5.41 12.05
CA ILE A 370 10.79 5.40 11.60
C ILE A 370 10.99 4.36 10.50
N GLN A 371 10.48 3.15 10.69
CA GLN A 371 10.63 2.06 9.74
C GLN A 371 10.07 2.39 8.36
N PHE A 372 8.84 2.90 8.30
CA PHE A 372 8.21 3.27 7.03
C PHE A 372 8.94 4.42 6.34
N VAL A 373 9.41 5.41 7.10
CA VAL A 373 10.20 6.53 6.56
C VAL A 373 11.50 6.02 5.93
N LEU A 374 12.25 5.17 6.61
CA LEU A 374 13.52 4.65 6.11
C LEU A 374 13.33 3.74 4.89
N ASN A 375 12.31 2.89 4.90
CA ASN A 375 11.99 2.05 3.75
C ASN A 375 11.59 2.89 2.52
N ASN A 376 10.72 3.89 2.72
CA ASN A 376 10.36 4.83 1.66
C ASN A 376 11.54 5.68 1.17
N ALA A 377 12.48 6.03 2.07
CA ALA A 377 13.70 6.73 1.68
C ALA A 377 14.55 5.88 0.71
N PHE A 378 14.75 4.59 1.00
CA PHE A 378 15.46 3.69 0.08
C PHE A 378 14.76 3.57 -1.27
N GLN A 379 13.42 3.45 -1.28
CA GLN A 379 12.64 3.44 -2.52
C GLN A 379 12.81 4.74 -3.29
N ALA A 380 12.68 5.88 -2.63
CA ALA A 380 12.82 7.20 -3.24
C ALA A 380 14.22 7.44 -3.82
N MET A 381 15.27 7.03 -3.10
CA MET A 381 16.66 7.11 -3.56
C MET A 381 17.00 6.08 -4.66
N GLY A 382 16.09 5.14 -4.96
CA GLY A 382 16.34 4.07 -5.93
C GLY A 382 17.31 2.99 -5.44
N LYS A 383 17.47 2.83 -4.13
CA LYS A 383 18.33 1.81 -3.52
C LYS A 383 17.58 0.49 -3.41
N ALA A 384 17.59 -0.26 -4.50
CA ALA A 384 16.81 -1.50 -4.65
C ALA A 384 17.16 -2.57 -3.61
N ILE A 385 18.46 -2.84 -3.38
CA ILE A 385 18.90 -3.92 -2.48
C ILE A 385 18.48 -3.66 -1.03
N PRO A 386 18.76 -2.50 -0.41
CA PRO A 386 18.24 -2.20 0.92
C PRO A 386 16.70 -2.25 0.99
N SER A 387 16.01 -1.71 -0.01
CA SER A 387 14.55 -1.76 -0.06
C SER A 387 14.02 -3.20 -0.12
N LEU A 388 14.64 -4.07 -0.92
CA LEU A 388 14.30 -5.50 -1.02
C LEU A 388 14.52 -6.22 0.32
N ILE A 389 15.70 -6.04 0.93
CA ILE A 389 16.02 -6.65 2.23
C ILE A 389 14.98 -6.26 3.27
N LEU A 390 14.64 -4.97 3.39
CA LEU A 390 13.67 -4.50 4.37
C LEU A 390 12.25 -5.00 4.09
N SER A 391 11.85 -5.03 2.82
CA SER A 391 10.53 -5.51 2.41
C SER A 391 10.34 -7.00 2.73
N ILE A 392 11.35 -7.83 2.45
CA ILE A 392 11.29 -9.27 2.72
C ILE A 392 11.46 -9.55 4.23
N SER A 393 12.30 -8.79 4.92
CA SER A 393 12.60 -9.06 6.33
C SER A 393 11.39 -8.83 7.22
N ARG A 394 10.65 -7.76 7.01
CA ARG A 394 9.54 -7.39 7.89
C ARG A 394 8.43 -8.43 7.94
N GLN A 395 8.02 -8.97 6.79
CA GLN A 395 6.89 -9.89 6.68
C GLN A 395 7.32 -11.35 6.38
N GLY A 396 8.58 -11.56 6.02
CA GLY A 396 9.12 -12.88 5.69
C GLY A 396 10.19 -13.34 6.66
N ILE A 397 11.44 -12.94 6.41
CA ILE A 397 12.62 -13.53 7.08
C ILE A 397 12.63 -13.32 8.60
N ILE A 398 12.12 -12.20 9.11
CA ILE A 398 12.07 -11.94 10.55
C ILE A 398 10.71 -12.39 11.11
N PHE A 399 9.60 -11.99 10.48
CA PHE A 399 8.27 -12.26 11.03
C PHE A 399 7.94 -13.76 11.10
N ILE A 400 8.13 -14.50 10.01
CA ILE A 400 7.73 -15.92 9.97
C ILE A 400 8.48 -16.74 11.03
N PRO A 401 9.82 -16.72 11.13
CA PRO A 401 10.51 -17.43 12.19
C PRO A 401 10.11 -16.95 13.60
N THR A 402 9.92 -15.62 13.77
CA THR A 402 9.48 -15.07 15.05
C THR A 402 8.09 -15.59 15.43
N LEU A 403 7.16 -15.71 14.48
CA LEU A 403 5.83 -16.26 14.73
C LEU A 403 5.90 -17.71 15.23
N PHE A 404 6.69 -18.57 14.58
CA PHE A 404 6.87 -19.95 15.00
C PHE A 404 7.54 -20.06 16.38
N LEU A 405 8.62 -19.32 16.59
CA LEU A 405 9.35 -19.35 17.87
C LEU A 405 8.53 -18.78 19.02
N ALA A 406 7.91 -17.62 18.80
CA ALA A 406 7.10 -16.98 19.84
C ALA A 406 5.86 -17.81 20.17
N ASN A 407 5.21 -18.43 19.19
CA ASN A 407 4.09 -19.36 19.44
C ASN A 407 4.54 -20.60 20.23
N ALA A 408 5.72 -21.15 19.92
CA ALA A 408 6.25 -22.32 20.65
C ALA A 408 6.60 -21.98 22.11
N ILE A 409 7.03 -20.75 22.42
CA ILE A 409 7.48 -20.36 23.76
C ILE A 409 6.34 -19.75 24.59
N LEU A 410 5.51 -18.90 23.98
CA LEU A 410 4.50 -18.08 24.65
C LEU A 410 3.05 -18.49 24.30
N GLY A 411 2.88 -19.52 23.50
CA GLY A 411 1.56 -19.97 23.05
C GLY A 411 0.78 -18.87 22.34
N LEU A 412 -0.48 -18.68 22.71
CA LEU A 412 -1.37 -17.70 22.13
C LEU A 412 -0.79 -16.26 22.11
N ASN A 413 -0.20 -15.82 23.21
CA ASN A 413 0.41 -14.49 23.27
C ASN A 413 1.56 -14.37 22.28
N GLY A 414 2.28 -15.44 21.99
CA GLY A 414 3.37 -15.45 21.03
C GLY A 414 2.94 -15.07 19.62
N ILE A 415 1.73 -15.45 19.18
CA ILE A 415 1.19 -15.08 17.89
C ILE A 415 1.07 -13.54 17.79
N VAL A 416 0.63 -12.91 18.87
CA VAL A 416 0.40 -11.46 18.93
C VAL A 416 1.71 -10.68 19.08
N TYR A 417 2.67 -11.20 19.86
CA TYR A 417 3.99 -10.59 20.01
C TYR A 417 4.86 -10.67 18.76
N ALA A 418 4.61 -11.62 17.87
CA ALA A 418 5.43 -11.84 16.68
C ALA A 418 5.55 -10.59 15.80
N GLN A 419 4.47 -9.85 15.56
CA GLN A 419 4.50 -8.63 14.74
C GLN A 419 5.26 -7.48 15.40
N PRO A 420 5.02 -7.09 16.67
CA PRO A 420 5.83 -6.09 17.37
C PRO A 420 7.34 -6.40 17.40
N ILE A 421 7.70 -7.65 17.65
CA ILE A 421 9.11 -8.08 17.65
C ILE A 421 9.72 -7.90 16.26
N ALA A 422 9.04 -8.37 15.21
CA ALA A 422 9.49 -8.21 13.85
C ALA A 422 9.61 -6.74 13.43
N ASP A 423 8.68 -5.89 13.83
CA ASP A 423 8.70 -4.45 13.56
C ASP A 423 9.91 -3.77 14.23
N ILE A 424 10.19 -4.09 15.49
CA ILE A 424 11.35 -3.54 16.24
C ILE A 424 12.66 -3.99 15.58
N LEU A 425 12.82 -5.29 15.32
CA LEU A 425 14.03 -5.84 14.71
C LEU A 425 14.27 -5.27 13.32
N THR A 426 13.21 -5.16 12.51
CA THR A 426 13.30 -4.56 11.16
C THR A 426 13.62 -3.07 11.25
N THR A 427 13.11 -2.35 12.25
CA THR A 427 13.45 -0.93 12.46
C THR A 427 14.92 -0.75 12.79
N ILE A 428 15.48 -1.57 13.66
CA ILE A 428 16.92 -1.55 13.99
C ILE A 428 17.74 -1.83 12.72
N MET A 429 17.37 -2.86 11.97
CA MET A 429 18.04 -3.21 10.70
C MET A 429 17.94 -2.06 9.68
N SER A 430 16.77 -1.41 9.57
CA SER A 430 16.56 -0.25 8.70
C SER A 430 17.50 0.91 9.06
N ALA A 431 17.64 1.21 10.35
CA ALA A 431 18.52 2.26 10.84
C ALA A 431 20.00 1.96 10.55
N ILE A 432 20.43 0.70 10.75
CA ILE A 432 21.81 0.27 10.45
C ILE A 432 22.09 0.38 8.93
N LEU A 433 21.21 -0.17 8.10
CA LEU A 433 21.35 -0.12 6.62
C LEU A 433 21.36 1.33 6.12
N PHE A 434 20.50 2.18 6.70
CA PHE A 434 20.47 3.59 6.34
C PHE A 434 21.77 4.30 6.71
N GLY A 435 22.30 4.07 7.91
CA GLY A 435 23.58 4.62 8.37
C GLY A 435 24.75 4.22 7.47
N ILE A 436 24.82 2.93 7.06
CA ILE A 436 25.86 2.42 6.15
C ILE A 436 25.73 3.08 4.77
N THR A 437 24.51 3.09 4.21
CA THR A 437 24.26 3.65 2.89
C THR A 437 24.55 5.15 2.86
N TYR A 438 24.10 5.88 3.87
CA TYR A 438 24.31 7.31 4.00
C TYR A 438 25.80 7.69 4.08
N LYS A 439 26.59 6.98 4.90
CA LYS A 439 28.04 7.20 4.99
C LYS A 439 28.74 6.95 3.66
N LYS A 440 28.30 5.94 2.90
CA LYS A 440 28.86 5.63 1.58
C LYS A 440 28.55 6.73 0.54
N GLU A 441 27.34 7.29 0.59
CA GLU A 441 26.92 8.38 -0.29
C GLU A 441 27.68 9.68 -0.01
N LEU A 442 27.85 10.03 1.27
CA LEU A 442 28.65 11.21 1.66
C LEU A 442 30.09 11.10 1.14
N LYS A 443 30.76 9.96 1.38
CA LYS A 443 32.11 9.75 0.85
C LYS A 443 32.21 9.93 -0.67
N GLN A 444 31.18 9.51 -1.43
CA GLN A 444 31.17 9.67 -2.88
C GLN A 444 30.95 11.13 -3.32
N LEU A 445 30.31 11.94 -2.50
CA LEU A 445 30.11 13.37 -2.78
C LEU A 445 31.38 14.15 -2.46
N ASP A 446 32.01 13.89 -1.31
CA ASP A 446 33.28 14.54 -0.93
C ASP A 446 34.40 14.27 -1.95
N ILE A 447 34.55 13.04 -2.43
CA ILE A 447 35.53 12.68 -3.45
C ILE A 447 35.26 13.40 -4.80
N LYS A 448 33.96 13.66 -5.12
CA LYS A 448 33.61 14.37 -6.36
C LYS A 448 33.81 15.89 -6.25
N GLU A 449 33.73 16.47 -5.07
CA GLU A 449 34.05 17.88 -4.83
C GLU A 449 35.59 18.12 -4.80
N GLU A 450 36.37 17.12 -4.37
CA GLU A 450 37.84 17.20 -4.43
C GLU A 450 38.42 17.04 -5.87
N ILE A 451 37.65 16.46 -6.80
CA ILE A 451 38.06 16.21 -8.19
C ILE A 451 37.54 17.29 -9.16
N ALA A 452 36.57 18.11 -8.73
CA ALA A 452 35.96 19.18 -9.54
C ALA A 452 36.56 20.56 -9.25
#